data_9490cd21c2d89e1f5c6dbd309e241a2e
#
_entry.id   9490cd21c2d89e1f5c6dbd309e241a2e
#
_cell.length_a   1.000
_cell.length_b   1.000
_cell.length_c   1.000
_cell.angle_alpha   90.00
_cell.angle_beta   90.00
_cell.angle_gamma   90.00
#
_symmetry.space_group_name_H-M   'P 1'
#
loop_
_entity.id
_entity.type
_entity.pdbx_description
1 polymer ?
#
loop_
_entity_poly.entity_id
_entity_poly.type
_entity_poly.pdbx_seq_one_letter_code
_entity_poly.pdbx_strand_id
1 'polypeptide(L)'
;MKYPLLYVDPPWKSADQNKNGNRGAVNKYPVMTMGELFALRSYIDTLAVPDCLLAMWWLSSMPKEALDLVWVWGFKVWNMNGLVWHKETRRGKEHFGLGRSTRPAIESCLFARRGKPKIVNKGVRQVITAKVREHSQKPDEARDRLVTLLGDVPRIELFARQRVTGWDAWGNQV
;
A
#
# COMPACT_ATOMS: atom_id res chain seq x y z
N MET A 1 14.95 -5.90 -13.89
CA MET A 1 13.72 -6.70 -14.21
C MET A 1 12.55 -5.74 -14.24
N LYS A 2 11.48 -6.04 -15.01
CA LYS A 2 10.23 -5.23 -15.04
C LYS A 2 9.09 -6.08 -14.52
N TYR A 3 8.13 -5.43 -13.84
CA TYR A 3 7.11 -6.09 -13.03
C TYR A 3 5.69 -5.75 -13.51
N PRO A 4 4.83 -6.76 -13.73
CA PRO A 4 3.39 -6.58 -13.91
C PRO A 4 2.64 -6.20 -12.63
N LEU A 5 3.27 -6.36 -11.45
CA LEU A 5 2.70 -6.03 -10.15
C LEU A 5 3.68 -5.22 -9.31
N LEU A 6 3.26 -4.02 -8.94
CA LEU A 6 3.89 -3.18 -7.93
C LEU A 6 2.99 -3.17 -6.68
N TYR A 7 3.50 -3.61 -5.54
CA TYR A 7 2.82 -3.52 -4.25
C TYR A 7 3.53 -2.47 -3.40
N VAL A 8 2.79 -1.51 -2.87
CA VAL A 8 3.39 -0.28 -2.34
C VAL A 8 2.71 0.16 -1.05
N ASP A 9 3.50 0.44 -0.02
CA ASP A 9 3.06 1.08 1.22
C ASP A 9 3.90 2.36 1.44
N PRO A 10 3.55 3.49 0.80
CA PRO A 10 4.36 4.69 0.88
C PRO A 10 4.48 5.20 2.31
N PRO A 11 5.66 5.67 2.74
CA PRO A 11 5.86 6.25 4.07
C PRO A 11 5.28 7.67 4.12
N TRP A 12 3.96 7.78 4.15
CA TRP A 12 3.21 9.03 4.10
C TRP A 12 3.60 9.98 5.23
N LYS A 13 3.94 11.22 4.88
CA LYS A 13 4.08 12.32 5.82
C LYS A 13 2.72 12.97 6.03
N SER A 14 1.94 12.44 6.97
CA SER A 14 0.62 13.02 7.30
C SER A 14 0.73 14.27 8.17
N ALA A 15 -0.26 15.18 8.04
CA ALA A 15 -0.36 16.38 8.87
C ALA A 15 -0.74 16.10 10.33
N ASP A 16 -1.09 14.86 10.69
CA ASP A 16 -1.44 14.42 12.04
C ASP A 16 -0.23 14.28 12.99
N GLN A 17 0.76 15.15 12.81
CA GLN A 17 1.92 15.23 13.70
C GLN A 17 1.52 16.06 14.91
N ASN A 18 1.18 15.41 16.01
CA ASN A 18 1.06 16.06 17.29
C ASN A 18 2.46 16.57 17.68
N LYS A 19 2.68 17.89 17.59
CA LYS A 19 3.95 18.57 17.90
C LYS A 19 4.43 18.35 19.35
N ASN A 20 3.58 17.84 20.23
CA ASN A 20 3.81 17.71 21.66
C ASN A 20 3.70 16.26 22.20
N GLY A 21 3.77 15.22 21.39
CA GLY A 21 3.65 13.84 21.86
C GLY A 21 4.42 12.83 21.02
N ASN A 22 4.88 11.76 21.66
CA ASN A 22 5.51 10.58 21.03
C ASN A 22 4.59 9.81 20.08
N ARG A 23 3.57 10.46 19.48
CA ARG A 23 2.57 9.86 18.60
C ARG A 23 2.75 10.37 17.18
N GLY A 24 2.88 9.46 16.24
CA GLY A 24 2.98 9.74 14.80
C GLY A 24 4.05 8.88 14.12
N ALA A 25 3.89 8.66 12.81
CA ALA A 25 4.81 7.86 12.00
C ALA A 25 6.25 8.43 11.99
N VAL A 26 6.40 9.75 12.06
CA VAL A 26 7.70 10.46 12.03
C VAL A 26 8.66 10.03 13.14
N ASN A 27 8.12 9.67 14.31
CA ASN A 27 8.93 9.23 15.45
C ASN A 27 9.31 7.75 15.39
N LYS A 28 8.83 7.02 14.37
CA LYS A 28 8.98 5.56 14.30
C LYS A 28 9.74 5.07 13.06
N TYR A 29 9.68 5.81 11.97
CA TYR A 29 10.42 5.52 10.73
C TYR A 29 10.50 6.78 9.84
N PRO A 30 11.51 6.85 8.93
CA PRO A 30 11.60 7.93 7.98
C PRO A 30 10.34 8.03 7.12
N VAL A 31 9.73 9.22 7.07
CA VAL A 31 8.59 9.53 6.19
C VAL A 31 9.09 10.33 4.99
N MET A 32 8.35 10.27 3.89
CA MET A 32 8.65 11.03 2.68
C MET A 32 7.60 12.11 2.43
N THR A 33 8.07 13.25 1.95
CA THR A 33 7.21 14.32 1.43
C THR A 33 6.59 13.90 0.09
N MET A 34 5.51 14.57 -0.32
CA MET A 34 4.93 14.33 -1.65
C MET A 34 5.92 14.60 -2.79
N GLY A 35 6.76 15.63 -2.66
CA GLY A 35 7.81 15.92 -3.64
C GLY A 35 8.81 14.79 -3.82
N GLU A 36 9.26 14.18 -2.71
CA GLU A 36 10.15 13.02 -2.75
C GLU A 36 9.47 11.78 -3.34
N LEU A 37 8.19 11.54 -3.02
CA LEU A 37 7.42 10.45 -3.63
C LEU A 37 7.20 10.69 -5.15
N PHE A 38 6.92 11.93 -5.56
CA PHE A 38 6.78 12.27 -6.97
C PHE A 38 8.09 12.08 -7.75
N ALA A 39 9.23 12.41 -7.14
CA ALA A 39 10.55 12.25 -7.75
C ALA A 39 10.88 10.79 -8.10
N LEU A 40 10.20 9.80 -7.48
CA LEU A 40 10.36 8.39 -7.83
C LEU A 40 9.75 8.02 -9.18
N ARG A 41 9.08 8.93 -9.89
CA ARG A 41 8.43 8.66 -11.19
C ARG A 41 9.36 7.93 -12.16
N SER A 42 10.55 8.46 -12.39
CA SER A 42 11.50 7.86 -13.34
C SER A 42 11.91 6.45 -12.92
N TYR A 43 12.08 6.23 -11.62
CA TYR A 43 12.38 4.90 -11.09
C TYR A 43 11.21 3.92 -11.30
N ILE A 44 9.98 4.35 -11.02
CA ILE A 44 8.77 3.55 -11.28
C ILE A 44 8.67 3.16 -12.77
N ASP A 45 9.03 4.05 -13.69
CA ASP A 45 9.03 3.76 -15.13
C ASP A 45 10.06 2.69 -15.53
N THR A 46 11.16 2.57 -14.79
CA THR A 46 12.13 1.49 -15.00
C THR A 46 11.60 0.13 -14.51
N LEU A 47 10.72 0.14 -13.53
CA LEU A 47 10.18 -1.07 -12.89
C LEU A 47 8.92 -1.62 -13.57
N ALA A 48 7.99 -0.75 -13.97
CA ALA A 48 6.68 -1.17 -14.46
C ALA A 48 6.73 -1.62 -15.92
N VAL A 49 6.07 -2.74 -16.23
CA VAL A 49 5.75 -3.11 -17.61
C VAL A 49 4.58 -2.23 -18.14
N PRO A 50 4.33 -2.22 -19.48
CA PRO A 50 3.20 -1.46 -20.05
C PRO A 50 1.84 -1.84 -19.46
N ASP A 51 1.61 -3.13 -19.18
CA ASP A 51 0.38 -3.66 -18.59
C ASP A 51 0.61 -4.03 -17.12
N CYS A 52 0.58 -3.03 -16.22
CA CYS A 52 0.99 -3.17 -14.83
C CYS A 52 -0.15 -2.80 -13.87
N LEU A 53 -0.33 -3.61 -12.81
CA LEU A 53 -1.14 -3.30 -11.64
C LEU A 53 -0.28 -2.64 -10.56
N LEU A 54 -0.73 -1.50 -10.08
CA LEU A 54 -0.25 -0.86 -8.85
C LEU A 54 -1.26 -1.12 -7.74
N ALA A 55 -0.84 -1.80 -6.67
CA ALA A 55 -1.60 -1.98 -5.43
C ALA A 55 -0.93 -1.12 -4.35
N MET A 56 -1.57 -0.01 -3.96
CA MET A 56 -0.97 0.99 -3.08
C MET A 56 -1.84 1.25 -1.85
N TRP A 57 -1.25 1.06 -0.66
CA TRP A 57 -1.88 1.47 0.60
C TRP A 57 -1.91 2.99 0.72
N TRP A 58 -3.03 3.52 1.19
CA TRP A 58 -3.22 4.95 1.31
C TRP A 58 -3.95 5.35 2.60
N LEU A 59 -3.78 6.60 2.99
CA LEU A 59 -4.42 7.15 4.18
C LEU A 59 -5.73 7.84 3.80
N SER A 60 -6.83 7.50 4.47
CA SER A 60 -8.14 8.13 4.25
C SER A 60 -8.15 9.65 4.54
N SER A 61 -7.16 10.15 5.29
CA SER A 61 -6.93 11.58 5.52
C SER A 61 -6.17 12.29 4.39
N MET A 62 -5.64 11.54 3.39
CA MET A 62 -4.82 12.05 2.28
C MET A 62 -5.31 11.53 0.92
N PRO A 63 -6.61 11.63 0.60
CA PRO A 63 -7.14 11.07 -0.65
C PRO A 63 -6.61 11.78 -1.89
N LYS A 64 -6.45 13.11 -1.82
CA LYS A 64 -5.91 13.90 -2.93
C LYS A 64 -4.47 13.51 -3.22
N GLU A 65 -3.64 13.40 -2.21
CA GLU A 65 -2.23 13.01 -2.32
C GLU A 65 -2.07 11.60 -2.91
N ALA A 66 -2.95 10.67 -2.52
CA ALA A 66 -2.95 9.32 -3.08
C ALA A 66 -3.29 9.33 -4.58
N LEU A 67 -4.30 10.11 -5.00
CA LEU A 67 -4.69 10.27 -6.39
C LEU A 67 -3.60 10.96 -7.22
N ASP A 68 -3.01 12.04 -6.69
CA ASP A 68 -1.91 12.77 -7.34
C ASP A 68 -0.69 11.85 -7.54
N LEU A 69 -0.34 11.04 -6.54
CA LEU A 69 0.79 10.12 -6.64
C LEU A 69 0.57 9.06 -7.72
N VAL A 70 -0.62 8.46 -7.76
CA VAL A 70 -1.00 7.50 -8.81
C VAL A 70 -0.86 8.14 -10.20
N TRP A 71 -1.38 9.37 -10.36
CA TRP A 71 -1.31 10.10 -11.63
C TRP A 71 0.12 10.45 -12.03
N VAL A 72 0.90 11.01 -11.09
CA VAL A 72 2.31 11.36 -11.33
C VAL A 72 3.11 10.12 -11.71
N TRP A 73 2.87 8.97 -11.10
CA TRP A 73 3.54 7.71 -11.44
C TRP A 73 3.04 7.08 -12.75
N GLY A 74 2.10 7.74 -13.48
CA GLY A 74 1.61 7.32 -14.80
C GLY A 74 0.63 6.15 -14.77
N PHE A 75 -0.08 6.01 -13.67
CA PHE A 75 -1.18 5.06 -13.53
C PHE A 75 -2.53 5.76 -13.54
N LYS A 76 -3.58 5.00 -13.79
CA LYS A 76 -4.99 5.44 -13.64
C LYS A 76 -5.63 4.64 -12.54
N VAL A 77 -6.29 5.31 -11.61
CA VAL A 77 -7.06 4.63 -10.56
C VAL A 77 -8.10 3.72 -11.20
N TRP A 78 -8.15 2.49 -10.69
CA TRP A 78 -9.13 1.50 -11.12
C TRP A 78 -10.16 1.21 -10.03
N ASN A 79 -9.68 1.09 -8.77
CA ASN A 79 -10.53 0.87 -7.60
C ASN A 79 -9.85 1.46 -6.36
N MET A 80 -10.50 2.40 -5.67
CA MET A 80 -9.95 3.01 -4.45
C MET A 80 -9.87 2.02 -3.27
N ASN A 81 -10.64 0.95 -3.32
CA ASN A 81 -10.69 -0.10 -2.33
C ASN A 81 -10.44 -1.47 -2.97
N GLY A 82 -9.32 -1.64 -3.68
CA GLY A 82 -8.93 -2.92 -4.29
C GLY A 82 -8.80 -4.02 -3.25
N LEU A 83 -8.13 -3.72 -2.11
CA LEU A 83 -8.19 -4.49 -0.87
C LEU A 83 -8.52 -3.57 0.29
N VAL A 84 -9.20 -4.11 1.30
CA VAL A 84 -9.54 -3.42 2.55
C VAL A 84 -9.16 -4.31 3.71
N TRP A 85 -8.25 -3.85 4.55
CA TRP A 85 -7.90 -4.53 5.78
C TRP A 85 -8.80 -4.06 6.91
N HIS A 86 -9.72 -4.94 7.35
CA HIS A 86 -10.45 -4.81 8.60
C HIS A 86 -9.56 -5.31 9.73
N LYS A 87 -9.24 -4.43 10.66
CA LYS A 87 -8.26 -4.67 11.72
C LYS A 87 -8.89 -5.34 12.92
N GLU A 88 -8.24 -6.36 13.41
CA GLU A 88 -8.55 -6.96 14.70
C GLU A 88 -7.44 -6.73 15.72
N THR A 89 -7.80 -6.65 16.99
CA THR A 89 -6.85 -6.72 18.09
C THR A 89 -6.22 -8.11 18.18
N ARG A 90 -5.12 -8.27 18.95
CA ARG A 90 -4.53 -9.59 19.20
C ARG A 90 -5.53 -10.60 19.79
N ARG A 91 -6.58 -10.12 20.49
CA ARG A 91 -7.66 -10.92 21.09
C ARG A 91 -8.85 -11.19 20.14
N GLY A 92 -8.76 -10.79 18.85
CA GLY A 92 -9.82 -11.01 17.87
C GLY A 92 -11.03 -10.07 18.00
N LYS A 93 -10.91 -8.97 18.75
CA LYS A 93 -11.94 -7.92 18.79
C LYS A 93 -11.61 -6.88 17.74
N GLU A 94 -12.61 -6.14 17.26
CA GLU A 94 -12.39 -5.02 16.37
C GLU A 94 -11.34 -4.05 16.96
N HIS A 95 -10.34 -3.74 16.16
CA HIS A 95 -9.33 -2.74 16.50
C HIS A 95 -9.75 -1.40 15.91
N PHE A 96 -9.70 -0.35 16.70
CA PHE A 96 -9.98 0.99 16.22
C PHE A 96 -8.88 1.99 16.64
N GLY A 97 -8.59 2.92 15.75
CA GLY A 97 -7.63 3.98 15.97
C GLY A 97 -8.27 5.23 16.57
N LEU A 98 -7.43 6.23 16.86
CA LEU A 98 -7.85 7.54 17.34
C LEU A 98 -8.10 8.46 16.13
N GLY A 99 -9.27 8.35 15.52
CA GLY A 99 -9.69 9.25 14.44
C GLY A 99 -10.25 10.56 14.97
N ARG A 100 -10.27 11.60 14.12
CA ARG A 100 -10.82 12.93 14.48
C ARG A 100 -12.35 12.97 14.44
N SER A 101 -12.97 12.22 13.53
CA SER A 101 -14.44 12.17 13.38
C SER A 101 -15.02 10.85 13.85
N THR A 102 -14.47 9.75 13.37
CA THR A 102 -14.88 8.39 13.71
C THR A 102 -13.68 7.58 14.19
N ARG A 103 -13.91 6.37 14.68
CA ARG A 103 -12.86 5.43 15.09
C ARG A 103 -12.50 4.51 13.91
N PRO A 104 -11.39 4.75 13.19
CA PRO A 104 -11.05 3.95 12.02
C PRO A 104 -10.64 2.52 12.42
N ALA A 105 -11.30 1.55 11.84
CA ALA A 105 -11.03 0.12 12.00
C ALA A 105 -10.45 -0.51 10.72
N ILE A 106 -10.32 0.26 9.63
CA ILE A 106 -9.87 -0.24 8.34
C ILE A 106 -8.65 0.51 7.81
N GLU A 107 -7.91 -0.14 6.93
CA GLU A 107 -6.99 0.49 5.98
C GLU A 107 -7.31 0.02 4.57
N SER A 108 -7.14 0.91 3.59
CA SER A 108 -7.47 0.64 2.19
C SER A 108 -6.22 0.60 1.32
N CYS A 109 -6.18 -0.37 0.42
CA CYS A 109 -5.22 -0.49 -0.65
C CYS A 109 -5.93 -0.21 -1.97
N LEU A 110 -5.61 0.89 -2.63
CA LEU A 110 -6.15 1.18 -3.96
C LEU A 110 -5.49 0.31 -5.02
N PHE A 111 -6.26 0.01 -6.08
CA PHE A 111 -5.74 -0.53 -7.32
C PHE A 111 -5.72 0.56 -8.38
N ALA A 112 -4.57 0.71 -9.02
CA ALA A 112 -4.40 1.55 -10.19
C ALA A 112 -3.72 0.74 -11.29
N ARG A 113 -3.93 1.12 -12.55
CA ARG A 113 -3.40 0.38 -13.67
C ARG A 113 -2.67 1.27 -14.66
N ARG A 114 -1.65 0.70 -15.28
CA ARG A 114 -1.06 1.14 -16.53
C ARG A 114 -1.46 0.09 -17.56
N GLY A 115 -1.93 0.49 -18.73
CA GLY A 115 -2.40 -0.45 -19.75
C GLY A 115 -3.57 -1.34 -19.30
N LYS A 116 -3.46 -2.64 -19.60
CA LYS A 116 -4.49 -3.67 -19.35
C LYS A 116 -3.90 -4.87 -18.60
N PRO A 117 -3.57 -4.74 -17.29
CA PRO A 117 -3.02 -5.86 -16.54
C PRO A 117 -3.98 -7.06 -16.56
N LYS A 118 -3.42 -8.25 -16.80
CA LYS A 118 -4.20 -9.48 -16.89
C LYS A 118 -4.62 -9.95 -15.50
N ILE A 119 -5.93 -9.98 -15.25
CA ILE A 119 -6.52 -10.58 -14.04
C ILE A 119 -6.84 -12.03 -14.36
N VAL A 120 -6.22 -12.97 -13.63
CA VAL A 120 -6.44 -14.41 -13.82
C VAL A 120 -7.55 -14.96 -12.93
N ASN A 121 -7.76 -14.37 -11.76
CA ASN A 121 -8.81 -14.79 -10.83
C ASN A 121 -9.63 -13.59 -10.34
N LYS A 122 -10.86 -13.47 -10.84
CA LYS A 122 -11.81 -12.41 -10.46
C LYS A 122 -12.57 -12.73 -9.16
N GLY A 123 -12.40 -13.91 -8.59
CA GLY A 123 -13.06 -14.35 -7.36
C GLY A 123 -12.36 -13.91 -6.07
N VAL A 124 -11.21 -13.20 -6.17
CA VAL A 124 -10.47 -12.71 -5.00
C VAL A 124 -11.34 -11.75 -4.18
N ARG A 125 -11.48 -12.06 -2.89
CA ARG A 125 -12.28 -11.23 -1.97
C ARG A 125 -11.53 -9.94 -1.62
N GLN A 126 -12.26 -8.83 -1.52
CA GLN A 126 -11.73 -7.51 -1.25
C GLN A 126 -11.32 -7.33 0.22
N VAL A 127 -12.16 -7.78 1.17
CA VAL A 127 -11.96 -7.55 2.60
C VAL A 127 -11.05 -8.61 3.20
N ILE A 128 -9.99 -8.17 3.86
CA ILE A 128 -9.08 -8.97 4.66
C ILE A 128 -9.38 -8.69 6.13
N THR A 129 -9.74 -9.68 6.91
CA THR A 129 -9.86 -9.56 8.36
C THR A 129 -8.62 -10.16 9.01
N ALA A 130 -7.77 -9.32 9.60
CA ALA A 130 -6.52 -9.77 10.18
C ALA A 130 -6.13 -8.95 11.42
N LYS A 131 -5.42 -9.60 12.33
CA LYS A 131 -4.92 -8.98 13.57
C LYS A 131 -3.84 -7.94 13.25
N VAL A 132 -3.86 -6.85 14.02
CA VAL A 132 -2.73 -5.90 14.03
C VAL A 132 -1.49 -6.58 14.58
N ARG A 133 -0.37 -6.35 13.90
CA ARG A 133 0.96 -6.84 14.28
C ARG A 133 1.84 -5.67 14.73
N GLU A 134 3.09 -5.67 14.35
CA GLU A 134 3.98 -4.54 14.60
C GLU A 134 3.51 -3.28 13.85
N HIS A 135 4.01 -2.13 14.29
CA HIS A 135 3.49 -0.84 13.83
C HIS A 135 3.48 -0.74 12.30
N SER A 136 2.29 -0.50 11.75
CA SER A 136 2.06 -0.30 10.31
C SER A 136 2.34 -1.52 9.40
N GLN A 137 2.60 -2.71 9.95
CA GLN A 137 2.81 -3.92 9.16
C GLN A 137 1.48 -4.39 8.56
N LYS A 138 1.43 -4.42 7.23
CA LYS A 138 0.25 -4.89 6.49
C LYS A 138 0.11 -6.42 6.58
N PRO A 139 -1.12 -6.96 6.50
CA PRO A 139 -1.33 -8.41 6.56
C PRO A 139 -0.68 -9.12 5.37
N ASP A 140 -0.05 -10.26 5.61
CA ASP A 140 0.60 -11.06 4.56
C ASP A 140 -0.43 -11.54 3.53
N GLU A 141 -1.65 -11.80 3.97
CA GLU A 141 -2.79 -12.15 3.11
C GLU A 141 -3.00 -11.16 1.95
N ALA A 142 -2.59 -9.90 2.09
CA ALA A 142 -2.66 -8.94 0.98
C ALA A 142 -1.76 -9.38 -0.18
N ARG A 143 -0.54 -9.84 0.10
CA ARG A 143 0.38 -10.38 -0.92
C ARG A 143 -0.18 -11.64 -1.56
N ASP A 144 -0.73 -12.56 -0.75
CA ASP A 144 -1.29 -13.83 -1.23
C ASP A 144 -2.48 -13.58 -2.17
N ARG A 145 -3.34 -12.61 -1.83
CA ARG A 145 -4.46 -12.20 -2.68
C ARG A 145 -4.02 -11.57 -3.98
N LEU A 146 -2.97 -10.76 -3.98
CA LEU A 146 -2.41 -10.17 -5.20
C LEU A 146 -1.81 -11.25 -6.11
N VAL A 147 -1.14 -12.25 -5.55
CA VAL A 147 -0.66 -13.42 -6.31
C VAL A 147 -1.83 -14.22 -6.87
N THR A 148 -2.86 -14.47 -6.07
CA THR A 148 -4.09 -15.15 -6.54
C THR A 148 -4.78 -14.36 -7.65
N LEU A 149 -4.77 -13.02 -7.58
CA LEU A 149 -5.42 -12.13 -8.54
C LEU A 149 -4.72 -12.14 -9.92
N LEU A 150 -3.38 -12.05 -9.93
CA LEU A 150 -2.59 -11.92 -11.16
C LEU A 150 -1.91 -13.22 -11.61
N GLY A 151 -1.87 -14.23 -10.76
CA GLY A 151 -1.06 -15.43 -10.96
C GLY A 151 0.39 -15.25 -10.50
N ASP A 152 1.22 -16.26 -10.74
CA ASP A 152 2.64 -16.23 -10.41
C ASP A 152 3.43 -15.43 -11.45
N VAL A 153 3.39 -14.11 -11.32
CA VAL A 153 4.09 -13.15 -12.16
C VAL A 153 5.23 -12.47 -11.40
N PRO A 154 6.25 -11.94 -12.09
CA PRO A 154 7.25 -11.07 -11.46
C PRO A 154 6.58 -9.94 -10.68
N ARG A 155 7.00 -9.72 -9.44
CA ARG A 155 6.37 -8.77 -8.52
C ARG A 155 7.39 -8.16 -7.58
N ILE A 156 7.17 -6.90 -7.22
CA ILE A 156 8.03 -6.17 -6.30
C ILE A 156 7.20 -5.43 -5.25
N GLU A 157 7.69 -5.45 -4.00
CA GLU A 157 7.20 -4.60 -2.93
C GLU A 157 8.12 -3.38 -2.77
N LEU A 158 7.54 -2.19 -2.90
CA LEU A 158 8.25 -0.93 -2.68
C LEU A 158 8.00 -0.43 -1.27
N PHE A 159 9.03 0.19 -0.68
CA PHE A 159 9.10 0.56 0.73
C PHE A 159 8.97 -0.65 1.66
N ALA A 160 9.47 -1.79 1.17
CA ALA A 160 9.47 -3.05 1.90
C ALA A 160 10.26 -2.94 3.20
N ARG A 161 9.75 -3.57 4.26
CA ARG A 161 10.39 -3.64 5.58
C ARG A 161 11.04 -4.98 5.83
N GLN A 162 10.73 -5.96 5.02
CA GLN A 162 11.28 -7.32 5.10
C GLN A 162 11.31 -7.94 3.70
N ARG A 163 12.22 -8.87 3.49
CA ARG A 163 12.21 -9.71 2.29
C ARG A 163 11.21 -10.84 2.46
N VAL A 164 10.39 -11.06 1.44
CA VAL A 164 9.38 -12.14 1.41
C VAL A 164 9.68 -13.03 0.21
N THR A 165 9.69 -14.35 0.41
CA THR A 165 9.92 -15.33 -0.65
C THR A 165 8.96 -15.11 -1.82
N GLY A 166 9.50 -15.10 -3.05
CA GLY A 166 8.73 -14.87 -4.27
C GLY A 166 8.38 -13.41 -4.55
N TRP A 167 8.91 -12.45 -3.76
CA TRP A 167 8.78 -11.02 -3.97
C TRP A 167 10.16 -10.37 -4.03
N ASP A 168 10.39 -9.57 -5.07
CA ASP A 168 11.48 -8.62 -5.01
C ASP A 168 11.13 -7.49 -4.04
N ALA A 169 12.12 -6.86 -3.46
CA ALA A 169 11.91 -5.85 -2.42
C ALA A 169 12.83 -4.64 -2.65
N TRP A 170 12.27 -3.45 -2.50
CA TRP A 170 12.98 -2.20 -2.47
C TRP A 170 12.51 -1.34 -1.29
N GLY A 171 13.43 -0.88 -0.47
CA GLY A 171 13.16 -0.07 0.71
C GLY A 171 14.41 0.12 1.55
N ASN A 172 14.33 0.97 2.57
CA ASN A 172 15.46 1.29 3.44
C ASN A 172 15.68 0.28 4.58
N GLN A 173 14.87 -0.78 4.65
CA GLN A 173 14.95 -1.83 5.70
C GLN A 173 15.25 -3.23 5.10
N VAL A 174 15.54 -3.33 3.78
CA VAL A 174 15.76 -4.59 3.06
C VAL A 174 17.04 -4.59 2.24
#